data_226ce4d97f6d1be501b6df9c58de4a62
#
_entry.id   226ce4d97f6d1be501b6df9c58de4a62
#
_cell.length_a   1.000
_cell.length_b   1.000
_cell.length_c   1.000
_cell.angle_alpha   90.00
_cell.angle_beta   90.00
_cell.angle_gamma   90.00
#
_symmetry.space_group_name_H-M   'P 1'
#
loop_
_entity.id
_entity.type
_entity.pdbx_description
1 polymer ?
#
loop_
_entity_poly.entity_id
_entity_poly.type
_entity_poly.pdbx_seq_one_letter_code
_entity_poly.pdbx_strand_id
1 'polypeptide(L)'
;MDMGLTGRTALVTGASRGIGLAIVAALAAEGVRVVAAARNVTAELKETGAIAVPVDLSTPETPAHLVERAVAELGEDLDLLVNNVGGGDPGANGVRGFLGFADDEWLSWFGLNFFAAVRTTRAALPGILRRRGVIVNISSNGARTPHVGPMPYTTAKAALNAFGKALAEEFGPQGVRVNTVSPGVVRTAMWEAPDGYGAELAAALGVPLDQLLAGLPARAGMTTGRLIEPAEVAALVTYLASPHAASVNGANLMIDGGANKAA
;
A
#
# COMPACT_ATOMS: atom_id res chain seq x y z
N MET A 1 -5.01 3.22 23.26
CA MET A 1 -3.56 3.49 23.52
C MET A 1 -3.23 4.74 22.73
N ASP A 2 -2.65 5.74 23.35
CA ASP A 2 -2.18 6.92 22.62
C ASP A 2 -0.97 6.51 21.77
N MET A 3 -1.05 6.74 20.47
CA MET A 3 0.04 6.39 19.54
C MET A 3 1.16 7.45 19.48
N GLY A 4 0.98 8.60 20.15
CA GLY A 4 1.98 9.68 20.16
C GLY A 4 2.22 10.30 18.79
N LEU A 5 1.19 10.34 17.94
CA LEU A 5 1.28 10.82 16.55
C LEU A 5 0.71 12.23 16.35
N THR A 6 0.05 12.80 17.35
CA THR A 6 -0.58 14.12 17.26
C THR A 6 0.39 15.20 16.75
N GLY A 7 -0.03 15.94 15.74
CA GLY A 7 0.76 17.01 15.10
C GLY A 7 1.83 16.54 14.11
N ARG A 8 2.05 15.23 13.95
CA ARG A 8 2.93 14.69 12.93
C ARG A 8 2.36 14.92 11.52
N THR A 9 3.23 14.87 10.53
CA THR A 9 2.90 15.05 9.12
C THR A 9 3.06 13.75 8.35
N ALA A 10 2.12 13.47 7.43
CA ALA A 10 2.15 12.26 6.62
C ALA A 10 1.77 12.51 5.16
N LEU A 11 2.39 11.74 4.27
CA LEU A 11 1.95 11.55 2.89
C LEU A 11 1.50 10.11 2.70
N VAL A 12 0.26 9.92 2.24
CA VAL A 12 -0.29 8.59 1.91
C VAL A 12 -0.64 8.56 0.42
N THR A 13 -0.07 7.60 -0.32
CA THR A 13 -0.35 7.42 -1.74
C THR A 13 -1.44 6.38 -1.97
N GLY A 14 -2.25 6.52 -3.05
CA GLY A 14 -3.35 5.59 -3.35
C GLY A 14 -4.50 5.67 -2.33
N ALA A 15 -4.83 6.88 -1.88
CA ALA A 15 -5.65 7.16 -0.71
C ALA A 15 -7.17 7.19 -0.94
N SER A 16 -7.67 7.05 -2.20
CA SER A 16 -9.09 7.28 -2.49
C SER A 16 -10.04 6.22 -1.99
N ARG A 17 -9.57 4.99 -1.73
CA ARG A 17 -10.41 3.85 -1.35
C ARG A 17 -9.61 2.76 -0.63
N GLY A 18 -10.31 1.77 -0.09
CA GLY A 18 -9.73 0.54 0.47
C GLY A 18 -8.69 0.80 1.56
N ILE A 19 -7.54 0.14 1.46
CA ILE A 19 -6.46 0.23 2.45
C ILE A 19 -5.96 1.66 2.62
N GLY A 20 -5.71 2.37 1.51
CA GLY A 20 -5.19 3.74 1.57
C GLY A 20 -6.14 4.71 2.28
N LEU A 21 -7.44 4.64 1.99
CA LEU A 21 -8.45 5.45 2.67
C LEU A 21 -8.52 5.12 4.16
N ALA A 22 -8.49 3.84 4.52
CA ALA A 22 -8.49 3.42 5.93
C ALA A 22 -7.25 3.91 6.68
N ILE A 23 -6.07 3.90 6.04
CA ILE A 23 -4.83 4.44 6.62
C ILE A 23 -4.96 5.96 6.85
N VAL A 24 -5.48 6.70 5.87
CA VAL A 24 -5.70 8.15 6.02
C VAL A 24 -6.63 8.43 7.19
N ALA A 25 -7.77 7.74 7.27
CA ALA A 25 -8.75 7.91 8.34
C ALA A 25 -8.14 7.59 9.73
N ALA A 26 -7.39 6.49 9.84
CA ALA A 26 -6.74 6.10 11.09
C ALA A 26 -5.68 7.12 11.54
N LEU A 27 -4.83 7.59 10.63
CA LEU A 27 -3.82 8.60 10.94
C LEU A 27 -4.45 9.95 11.32
N ALA A 28 -5.49 10.38 10.61
CA ALA A 28 -6.21 11.61 10.94
C ALA A 28 -6.88 11.53 12.32
N ALA A 29 -7.43 10.37 12.70
CA ALA A 29 -8.01 10.14 14.01
C ALA A 29 -6.96 10.22 15.16
N GLU A 30 -5.69 9.92 14.88
CA GLU A 30 -4.56 10.09 15.80
C GLU A 30 -3.98 11.54 15.79
N GLY A 31 -4.63 12.47 15.09
CA GLY A 31 -4.22 13.87 15.02
C GLY A 31 -3.03 14.13 14.08
N VAL A 32 -2.77 13.22 13.13
CA VAL A 32 -1.76 13.41 12.08
C VAL A 32 -2.30 14.34 11.00
N ARG A 33 -1.50 15.28 10.54
CA ARG A 33 -1.78 16.13 9.37
C ARG A 33 -1.44 15.36 8.11
N VAL A 34 -2.44 14.91 7.37
CA VAL A 34 -2.26 13.98 6.26
C VAL A 34 -2.46 14.68 4.92
N VAL A 35 -1.49 14.56 4.01
CA VAL A 35 -1.69 14.74 2.57
C VAL A 35 -2.02 13.37 1.96
N ALA A 36 -3.17 13.30 1.31
CA ALA A 36 -3.72 12.08 0.73
C ALA A 36 -3.73 12.18 -0.80
N ALA A 37 -2.88 11.39 -1.45
CA ALA A 37 -2.67 11.42 -2.89
C ALA A 37 -3.46 10.33 -3.60
N ALA A 38 -4.27 10.67 -4.60
CA ALA A 38 -5.04 9.74 -5.40
C ALA A 38 -5.38 10.31 -6.77
N ARG A 39 -5.67 9.46 -7.77
CA ARG A 39 -6.13 9.92 -9.10
C ARG A 39 -7.48 10.65 -9.00
N ASN A 40 -8.39 10.11 -8.20
CA ASN A 40 -9.73 10.66 -7.99
C ASN A 40 -9.93 10.98 -6.51
N VAL A 41 -10.39 12.19 -6.21
CA VAL A 41 -10.73 12.61 -4.85
C VAL A 41 -12.20 12.26 -4.60
N THR A 42 -12.43 11.25 -3.77
CA THR A 42 -13.78 10.78 -3.41
C THR A 42 -14.38 11.59 -2.26
N ALA A 43 -15.70 11.46 -2.04
CA ALA A 43 -16.38 12.11 -0.92
C ALA A 43 -15.85 11.58 0.42
N GLU A 44 -15.67 10.26 0.52
CA GLU A 44 -15.15 9.58 1.71
C GLU A 44 -13.74 10.08 2.07
N LEU A 45 -12.88 10.33 1.05
CA LEU A 45 -11.56 10.89 1.29
C LEU A 45 -11.66 12.32 1.87
N LYS A 46 -12.56 13.15 1.36
CA LYS A 46 -12.77 14.51 1.88
C LYS A 46 -13.28 14.50 3.34
N GLU A 47 -14.13 13.55 3.69
CA GLU A 47 -14.69 13.39 5.05
C GLU A 47 -13.62 13.06 6.10
N THR A 48 -12.45 12.54 5.69
CA THR A 48 -11.33 12.28 6.62
C THR A 48 -10.69 13.56 7.16
N GLY A 49 -10.94 14.71 6.54
CA GLY A 49 -10.26 15.97 6.86
C GLY A 49 -8.82 16.08 6.34
N ALA A 50 -8.33 15.06 5.60
CA ALA A 50 -7.02 15.10 4.99
C ALA A 50 -6.96 16.06 3.78
N ILE A 51 -5.78 16.59 3.50
CA ILE A 51 -5.53 17.42 2.32
C ILE A 51 -5.45 16.50 1.09
N ALA A 52 -6.50 16.47 0.29
CA ALA A 52 -6.57 15.61 -0.88
C ALA A 52 -5.85 16.22 -2.09
N VAL A 53 -4.90 15.49 -2.66
CA VAL A 53 -4.13 15.91 -3.84
C VAL A 53 -4.41 14.98 -5.00
N PRO A 54 -5.09 15.45 -6.07
CA PRO A 54 -5.29 14.66 -7.28
C PRO A 54 -3.96 14.49 -8.03
N VAL A 55 -3.53 13.25 -8.25
CA VAL A 55 -2.27 12.92 -8.93
C VAL A 55 -2.28 11.50 -9.47
N ASP A 56 -1.69 11.30 -10.64
CA ASP A 56 -1.37 9.98 -11.19
C ASP A 56 0.14 9.71 -10.98
N LEU A 57 0.46 8.67 -10.23
CA LEU A 57 1.84 8.28 -9.91
C LEU A 57 2.43 7.26 -10.91
N SER A 58 1.73 6.96 -12.00
CA SER A 58 2.25 6.10 -13.07
C SER A 58 3.36 6.78 -13.88
N THR A 59 3.37 8.12 -13.94
CA THR A 59 4.39 8.88 -14.68
C THR A 59 5.63 9.18 -13.83
N PRO A 60 6.83 9.23 -14.44
CA PRO A 60 8.08 9.40 -13.71
C PRO A 60 8.21 10.71 -12.92
N GLU A 61 7.63 11.79 -13.39
CA GLU A 61 7.81 13.15 -12.87
C GLU A 61 6.87 13.48 -11.70
N THR A 62 5.67 12.92 -11.72
CA THR A 62 4.61 13.29 -10.76
C THR A 62 4.93 12.99 -9.29
N PRO A 63 5.69 11.93 -8.92
CA PRO A 63 6.05 11.69 -7.53
C PRO A 63 6.85 12.83 -6.88
N ALA A 64 7.76 13.47 -7.63
CA ALA A 64 8.55 14.61 -7.10
C ALA A 64 7.65 15.82 -6.85
N HIS A 65 6.83 16.20 -7.82
CA HIS A 65 5.85 17.29 -7.68
C HIS A 65 4.83 17.04 -6.56
N LEU A 66 4.43 15.78 -6.36
CA LEU A 66 3.55 15.43 -5.23
C LEU A 66 4.22 15.73 -3.90
N VAL A 67 5.47 15.33 -3.72
CA VAL A 67 6.20 15.56 -2.45
C VAL A 67 6.41 17.05 -2.20
N GLU A 68 6.82 17.82 -3.22
CA GLU A 68 6.95 19.28 -3.13
C GLU A 68 5.63 19.91 -2.70
N ARG A 69 4.52 19.51 -3.32
CA ARG A 69 3.19 20.00 -2.96
C ARG A 69 2.79 19.60 -1.55
N ALA A 70 3.06 18.35 -1.13
CA ALA A 70 2.75 17.88 0.21
C ALA A 70 3.48 18.71 1.28
N VAL A 71 4.76 18.98 1.09
CA VAL A 71 5.56 19.82 2.00
C VAL A 71 5.03 21.25 2.03
N ALA A 72 4.66 21.82 0.89
CA ALA A 72 4.07 23.18 0.83
C ALA A 72 2.73 23.28 1.56
N GLU A 73 1.83 22.31 1.38
CA GLU A 73 0.51 22.26 2.03
C GLU A 73 0.62 22.02 3.55
N LEU A 74 1.61 21.25 3.99
CA LEU A 74 1.85 21.00 5.42
C LEU A 74 2.68 22.11 6.09
N GLY A 75 3.44 22.88 5.32
CA GLY A 75 4.35 23.91 5.82
C GLY A 75 5.61 23.37 6.48
N GLU A 76 5.86 22.05 6.41
CA GLU A 76 6.99 21.38 7.01
C GLU A 76 7.28 20.02 6.33
N ASP A 77 8.45 19.45 6.64
CA ASP A 77 8.86 18.12 6.15
C ASP A 77 7.96 16.99 6.68
N LEU A 78 7.99 15.86 5.97
CA LEU A 78 7.21 14.67 6.32
C LEU A 78 7.84 13.88 7.47
N ASP A 79 7.03 13.54 8.48
CA ASP A 79 7.38 12.55 9.51
C ASP A 79 7.11 11.11 9.03
N LEU A 80 6.12 10.94 8.14
CA LEU A 80 5.68 9.63 7.65
C LEU A 80 5.41 9.65 6.14
N LEU A 81 5.95 8.66 5.45
CA LEU A 81 5.57 8.32 4.08
C LEU A 81 4.93 6.94 4.06
N VAL A 82 3.70 6.83 3.51
CA VAL A 82 3.05 5.54 3.24
C VAL A 82 2.96 5.34 1.73
N ASN A 83 3.78 4.45 1.19
CA ASN A 83 3.73 3.99 -0.18
C ASN A 83 2.66 2.90 -0.31
N ASN A 84 1.41 3.31 -0.55
CA ASN A 84 0.30 2.38 -0.68
C ASN A 84 -0.21 2.24 -2.12
N VAL A 85 0.10 3.19 -3.01
CA VAL A 85 -0.33 3.07 -4.41
C VAL A 85 0.09 1.72 -5.00
N GLY A 86 -0.84 1.08 -5.70
CA GLY A 86 -0.60 -0.21 -6.32
C GLY A 86 -1.91 -0.92 -6.66
N GLY A 87 -1.79 -2.10 -7.22
CA GLY A 87 -2.89 -2.92 -7.73
C GLY A 87 -2.78 -3.11 -9.24
N GLY A 88 -3.79 -3.71 -9.84
CA GLY A 88 -3.96 -3.78 -11.30
C GLY A 88 -4.92 -2.70 -11.79
N ASP A 89 -4.92 -2.48 -13.09
CA ASP A 89 -5.96 -1.70 -13.74
C ASP A 89 -7.20 -2.61 -13.90
N PRO A 90 -8.39 -2.16 -13.48
CA PRO A 90 -9.62 -2.90 -13.78
C PRO A 90 -9.73 -3.12 -15.29
N GLY A 91 -9.98 -4.37 -15.71
CA GLY A 91 -10.03 -4.73 -17.14
C GLY A 91 -8.66 -5.08 -17.77
N ALA A 92 -7.56 -5.01 -17.01
CA ALA A 92 -6.23 -5.43 -17.49
C ALA A 92 -6.06 -6.97 -17.58
N ASN A 93 -7.14 -7.74 -17.39
CA ASN A 93 -7.17 -9.20 -17.46
C ASN A 93 -6.00 -9.86 -16.69
N GLY A 94 -5.92 -9.59 -15.39
CA GLY A 94 -4.83 -10.06 -14.51
C GLY A 94 -4.81 -11.58 -14.29
N VAL A 95 -5.82 -12.32 -14.77
CA VAL A 95 -5.97 -13.78 -14.61
C VAL A 95 -5.28 -14.55 -15.77
N ARG A 96 -4.18 -14.02 -16.28
CA ARG A 96 -3.41 -14.63 -17.39
C ARG A 96 -2.15 -15.31 -16.88
N GLY A 97 -1.69 -16.36 -17.58
CA GLY A 97 -0.37 -16.96 -17.37
C GLY A 97 0.76 -16.08 -17.93
N PHE A 98 2.01 -16.48 -17.67
CA PHE A 98 3.23 -15.75 -18.04
C PHE A 98 3.23 -15.27 -19.49
N LEU A 99 2.94 -16.16 -20.44
CA LEU A 99 2.94 -15.85 -21.88
C LEU A 99 1.83 -14.88 -22.31
N GLY A 100 0.86 -14.59 -21.43
CA GLY A 100 -0.22 -13.66 -21.71
C GLY A 100 0.11 -12.19 -21.42
N PHE A 101 1.30 -11.88 -20.86
CA PHE A 101 1.73 -10.52 -20.56
C PHE A 101 2.83 -10.07 -21.53
N ALA A 102 2.59 -8.96 -22.24
CA ALA A 102 3.59 -8.33 -23.08
C ALA A 102 4.59 -7.48 -22.26
N ASP A 103 5.73 -7.12 -22.83
CA ASP A 103 6.79 -6.38 -22.13
C ASP A 103 6.33 -5.01 -21.62
N ASP A 104 5.53 -4.31 -22.40
CA ASP A 104 4.97 -3.00 -22.01
C ASP A 104 4.00 -3.11 -20.83
N GLU A 105 3.25 -4.21 -20.73
CA GLU A 105 2.42 -4.50 -19.56
C GLU A 105 3.29 -4.77 -18.34
N TRP A 106 4.38 -5.55 -18.45
CA TRP A 106 5.35 -5.73 -17.37
C TRP A 106 5.89 -4.39 -16.87
N LEU A 107 6.29 -3.51 -17.79
CA LEU A 107 6.80 -2.18 -17.46
C LEU A 107 5.73 -1.32 -16.74
N SER A 108 4.49 -1.39 -17.20
CA SER A 108 3.35 -0.69 -16.58
C SER A 108 3.10 -1.18 -15.15
N TRP A 109 3.05 -2.50 -14.93
CA TRP A 109 2.87 -3.08 -13.61
C TRP A 109 3.99 -2.71 -12.64
N PHE A 110 5.25 -2.76 -13.09
CA PHE A 110 6.39 -2.30 -12.30
C PHE A 110 6.36 -0.79 -12.08
N GLY A 111 5.95 -0.01 -13.07
CA GLY A 111 5.76 1.43 -12.98
C GLY A 111 4.92 1.83 -11.79
N LEU A 112 3.74 1.23 -11.68
CA LEU A 112 2.79 1.54 -10.61
C LEU A 112 3.13 0.87 -9.28
N ASN A 113 3.50 -0.42 -9.28
CA ASN A 113 3.62 -1.21 -8.05
C ASN A 113 5.01 -1.18 -7.39
N PHE A 114 6.01 -0.67 -8.08
CA PHE A 114 7.38 -0.55 -7.60
C PHE A 114 7.96 0.85 -7.81
N PHE A 115 8.06 1.32 -9.07
CA PHE A 115 8.74 2.59 -9.35
C PHE A 115 8.02 3.81 -8.79
N ALA A 116 6.70 3.80 -8.64
CA ALA A 116 5.98 4.86 -7.94
C ALA A 116 6.50 5.02 -6.50
N ALA A 117 6.68 3.92 -5.76
CA ALA A 117 7.24 3.95 -4.41
C ALA A 117 8.71 4.40 -4.40
N VAL A 118 9.54 3.91 -5.33
CA VAL A 118 10.96 4.31 -5.45
C VAL A 118 11.08 5.82 -5.69
N ARG A 119 10.30 6.36 -6.62
CA ARG A 119 10.34 7.79 -6.98
C ARG A 119 9.82 8.69 -5.88
N THR A 120 8.67 8.31 -5.25
CA THR A 120 8.09 9.06 -4.12
C THR A 120 9.06 9.05 -2.93
N THR A 121 9.63 7.89 -2.62
CA THR A 121 10.62 7.78 -1.53
C THR A 121 11.84 8.64 -1.81
N ARG A 122 12.40 8.59 -3.02
CA ARG A 122 13.58 9.41 -3.39
C ARG A 122 13.31 10.89 -3.19
N ALA A 123 12.14 11.37 -3.57
CA ALA A 123 11.75 12.77 -3.39
C ALA A 123 11.54 13.15 -1.92
N ALA A 124 10.90 12.28 -1.13
CA ALA A 124 10.58 12.53 0.27
C ALA A 124 11.79 12.34 1.22
N LEU A 125 12.77 11.51 0.84
CA LEU A 125 13.84 11.06 1.71
C LEU A 125 14.66 12.19 2.37
N PRO A 126 15.02 13.29 1.68
CA PRO A 126 15.75 14.38 2.33
C PRO A 126 14.99 14.99 3.52
N GLY A 127 13.67 15.16 3.41
CA GLY A 127 12.81 15.63 4.52
C GLY A 127 12.66 14.58 5.62
N ILE A 128 12.40 13.34 5.24
CA ILE A 128 12.30 12.20 6.17
C ILE A 128 13.58 12.03 7.00
N LEU A 129 14.77 12.24 6.41
CA LEU A 129 16.05 12.20 7.12
C LEU A 129 16.14 13.32 8.16
N ARG A 130 15.79 14.56 7.81
CA ARG A 130 15.78 15.68 8.77
C ARG A 130 14.85 15.44 9.96
N ARG A 131 13.73 14.78 9.72
CA ARG A 131 12.71 14.45 10.73
C ARG A 131 12.98 13.14 11.47
N ARG A 132 13.99 12.35 11.05
CA ARG A 132 14.20 10.96 11.50
C ARG A 132 12.91 10.17 11.43
N GLY A 133 12.25 10.27 10.29
CA GLY A 133 10.88 9.84 10.07
C GLY A 133 10.75 8.35 9.77
N VAL A 134 9.56 8.00 9.28
CA VAL A 134 9.17 6.62 9.02
C VAL A 134 8.70 6.45 7.58
N ILE A 135 9.06 5.34 6.95
CA ILE A 135 8.51 4.90 5.67
C ILE A 135 7.81 3.56 5.87
N VAL A 136 6.55 3.46 5.42
CA VAL A 136 5.81 2.21 5.40
C VAL A 136 5.43 1.88 3.96
N ASN A 137 5.87 0.72 3.47
CA ASN A 137 5.50 0.22 2.15
C ASN A 137 4.35 -0.79 2.28
N ILE A 138 3.28 -0.60 1.51
CA ILE A 138 2.21 -1.59 1.41
C ILE A 138 2.51 -2.52 0.25
N SER A 139 2.92 -3.74 0.60
CA SER A 139 3.24 -4.81 -0.31
C SER A 139 2.05 -5.77 -0.49
N SER A 140 2.32 -7.06 -0.52
CA SER A 140 1.33 -8.13 -0.63
C SER A 140 1.92 -9.45 -0.13
N ASN A 141 1.08 -10.34 0.41
CA ASN A 141 1.48 -11.73 0.66
C ASN A 141 1.89 -12.45 -0.64
N GLY A 142 1.35 -12.04 -1.80
CA GLY A 142 1.75 -12.53 -3.12
C GLY A 142 3.25 -12.31 -3.44
N ALA A 143 3.92 -11.37 -2.76
CA ALA A 143 5.37 -11.22 -2.88
C ALA A 143 6.17 -12.44 -2.37
N ARG A 144 5.59 -13.24 -1.48
CA ARG A 144 6.17 -14.51 -0.96
C ARG A 144 5.60 -15.75 -1.62
N THR A 145 4.42 -15.64 -2.23
CA THR A 145 3.72 -16.71 -2.94
C THR A 145 3.36 -16.24 -4.36
N PRO A 146 4.35 -16.00 -5.24
CA PRO A 146 4.16 -15.27 -6.49
C PRO A 146 3.25 -15.97 -7.51
N HIS A 147 2.90 -17.23 -7.29
CA HIS A 147 1.99 -17.99 -8.13
C HIS A 147 0.50 -17.73 -7.85
N VAL A 148 0.15 -16.97 -6.78
CA VAL A 148 -1.25 -16.76 -6.37
C VAL A 148 -1.91 -15.53 -6.99
N GLY A 149 -1.21 -14.78 -7.82
CA GLY A 149 -1.72 -13.56 -8.47
C GLY A 149 -1.04 -13.27 -9.80
N PRO A 150 -1.38 -12.14 -10.45
CA PRO A 150 -0.71 -11.73 -11.68
C PRO A 150 0.81 -11.65 -11.47
N MET A 151 1.57 -12.37 -12.30
CA MET A 151 3.01 -12.48 -12.09
C MET A 151 3.75 -11.13 -12.11
N PRO A 152 3.42 -10.16 -13.00
CA PRO A 152 4.05 -8.83 -12.95
C PRO A 152 3.78 -8.08 -11.65
N TYR A 153 2.58 -8.26 -11.06
CA TYR A 153 2.23 -7.65 -9.76
C TYR A 153 3.03 -8.27 -8.62
N THR A 154 3.01 -9.60 -8.51
CA THR A 154 3.64 -10.29 -7.37
C THR A 154 5.16 -10.10 -7.37
N THR A 155 5.80 -10.09 -8.55
CA THR A 155 7.23 -9.81 -8.70
C THR A 155 7.57 -8.35 -8.38
N ALA A 156 6.74 -7.38 -8.80
CA ALA A 156 6.93 -5.98 -8.42
C ALA A 156 6.81 -5.77 -6.90
N LYS A 157 5.88 -6.47 -6.22
CA LYS A 157 5.75 -6.44 -4.76
C LYS A 157 6.91 -7.15 -4.05
N ALA A 158 7.50 -8.19 -4.64
CA ALA A 158 8.73 -8.79 -4.13
C ALA A 158 9.93 -7.82 -4.23
N ALA A 159 10.06 -7.09 -5.35
CA ALA A 159 11.05 -6.04 -5.51
C ALA A 159 10.85 -4.91 -4.46
N LEU A 160 9.60 -4.53 -4.16
CA LEU A 160 9.27 -3.54 -3.13
C LEU A 160 9.72 -4.01 -1.73
N ASN A 161 9.59 -5.30 -1.41
CA ASN A 161 10.07 -5.85 -0.14
C ASN A 161 11.60 -5.72 -0.01
N ALA A 162 12.35 -6.08 -1.06
CA ALA A 162 13.80 -5.96 -1.09
C ALA A 162 14.25 -4.50 -0.99
N PHE A 163 13.57 -3.59 -1.69
CA PHE A 163 13.80 -2.14 -1.64
C PHE A 163 13.61 -1.59 -0.23
N GLY A 164 12.49 -1.94 0.44
CA GLY A 164 12.23 -1.49 1.80
C GLY A 164 13.31 -1.96 2.79
N LYS A 165 13.79 -3.20 2.64
CA LYS A 165 14.87 -3.75 3.48
C LYS A 165 16.19 -3.01 3.24
N ALA A 166 16.57 -2.75 1.98
CA ALA A 166 17.77 -2.02 1.65
C ALA A 166 17.77 -0.59 2.22
N LEU A 167 16.64 0.12 2.09
CA LEU A 167 16.49 1.45 2.70
C LEU A 167 16.63 1.43 4.22
N ALA A 168 16.07 0.42 4.89
CA ALA A 168 16.18 0.29 6.35
C ALA A 168 17.62 0.11 6.81
N GLU A 169 18.42 -0.62 6.06
CA GLU A 169 19.84 -0.84 6.36
C GLU A 169 20.68 0.41 6.08
N GLU A 170 20.43 1.10 4.95
CA GLU A 170 21.19 2.27 4.55
C GLU A 170 20.90 3.50 5.45
N PHE A 171 19.63 3.75 5.77
CA PHE A 171 19.19 4.96 6.47
C PHE A 171 18.83 4.75 7.94
N GLY A 172 18.80 3.51 8.43
CA GLY A 172 18.60 3.20 9.85
C GLY A 172 19.61 3.86 10.78
N PRO A 173 20.93 3.87 10.47
CA PRO A 173 21.93 4.59 11.27
C PRO A 173 21.69 6.10 11.35
N GLN A 174 20.92 6.67 10.43
CA GLN A 174 20.54 8.09 10.40
C GLN A 174 19.19 8.35 11.09
N GLY A 175 18.58 7.32 11.69
CA GLY A 175 17.36 7.41 12.47
C GLY A 175 16.07 7.22 11.68
N VAL A 176 16.12 6.85 10.40
CA VAL A 176 14.94 6.54 9.58
C VAL A 176 14.54 5.08 9.79
N ARG A 177 13.25 4.84 10.04
CA ARG A 177 12.70 3.48 10.05
C ARG A 177 11.94 3.18 8.76
N VAL A 178 12.20 2.03 8.18
CA VAL A 178 11.50 1.58 6.97
C VAL A 178 10.96 0.18 7.22
N ASN A 179 9.64 0.02 7.12
CA ASN A 179 8.99 -1.27 7.26
C ASN A 179 8.03 -1.55 6.10
N THR A 180 7.74 -2.81 5.90
CA THR A 180 6.79 -3.26 4.88
C THR A 180 5.64 -3.98 5.56
N VAL A 181 4.42 -3.69 5.14
CA VAL A 181 3.22 -4.44 5.49
C VAL A 181 2.80 -5.22 4.26
N SER A 182 2.59 -6.53 4.42
CA SER A 182 2.21 -7.44 3.35
C SER A 182 0.82 -8.05 3.62
N PRO A 183 -0.26 -7.38 3.20
CA PRO A 183 -1.60 -7.91 3.37
C PRO A 183 -1.86 -9.15 2.51
N GLY A 184 -2.75 -10.02 3.01
CA GLY A 184 -3.41 -11.04 2.22
C GLY A 184 -4.63 -10.48 1.48
N VAL A 185 -5.72 -11.25 1.47
CA VAL A 185 -6.97 -10.82 0.83
C VAL A 185 -7.72 -9.85 1.75
N VAL A 186 -7.72 -8.57 1.36
CA VAL A 186 -8.40 -7.49 2.10
C VAL A 186 -9.73 -7.17 1.44
N ARG A 187 -10.79 -7.01 2.22
CA ARG A 187 -12.14 -6.63 1.77
C ARG A 187 -12.13 -5.23 1.17
N THR A 188 -12.05 -5.13 -0.13
CA THR A 188 -11.98 -3.87 -0.88
C THR A 188 -12.73 -4.00 -2.20
N ALA A 189 -12.99 -2.87 -2.86
CA ALA A 189 -13.59 -2.84 -4.19
C ALA A 189 -12.79 -3.66 -5.24
N MET A 190 -11.50 -3.89 -5.03
CA MET A 190 -10.72 -4.80 -5.89
C MET A 190 -11.33 -6.21 -5.95
N TRP A 191 -11.90 -6.69 -4.84
CA TRP A 191 -12.53 -8.01 -4.75
C TRP A 191 -14.04 -7.98 -4.93
N GLU A 192 -14.72 -6.92 -4.44
CA GLU A 192 -16.17 -6.87 -4.31
C GLU A 192 -16.87 -6.11 -5.46
N ALA A 193 -16.16 -5.21 -6.16
CA ALA A 193 -16.76 -4.47 -7.25
C ALA A 193 -17.00 -5.34 -8.49
N PRO A 194 -18.11 -5.11 -9.22
CA PRO A 194 -18.45 -5.88 -10.42
C PRO A 194 -17.45 -5.74 -11.57
N ASP A 195 -16.60 -4.72 -11.54
CA ASP A 195 -15.49 -4.44 -12.47
C ASP A 195 -14.11 -4.68 -11.83
N GLY A 196 -14.06 -5.29 -10.64
CA GLY A 196 -12.82 -5.57 -9.92
C GLY A 196 -12.18 -6.90 -10.30
N TYR A 197 -10.94 -7.11 -9.81
CA TYR A 197 -10.21 -8.37 -10.00
C TYR A 197 -10.98 -9.61 -9.52
N GLY A 198 -11.76 -9.47 -8.44
CA GLY A 198 -12.63 -10.56 -7.95
C GLY A 198 -13.66 -11.01 -8.99
N ALA A 199 -14.26 -10.06 -9.72
CA ALA A 199 -15.20 -10.36 -10.79
C ALA A 199 -14.52 -11.02 -11.99
N GLU A 200 -13.33 -10.56 -12.39
CA GLU A 200 -12.52 -11.21 -13.44
C GLU A 200 -12.18 -12.66 -13.08
N LEU A 201 -11.77 -12.88 -11.83
CA LEU A 201 -11.43 -14.22 -11.35
C LEU A 201 -12.67 -15.12 -11.28
N ALA A 202 -13.81 -14.61 -10.82
CA ALA A 202 -15.07 -15.34 -10.79
C ALA A 202 -15.51 -15.77 -12.19
N ALA A 203 -15.43 -14.86 -13.16
CA ALA A 203 -15.71 -15.14 -14.57
C ALA A 203 -14.77 -16.21 -15.15
N ALA A 204 -13.45 -16.11 -14.88
CA ALA A 204 -12.47 -17.10 -15.34
C ALA A 204 -12.69 -18.50 -14.73
N LEU A 205 -13.25 -18.57 -13.52
CA LEU A 205 -13.59 -19.82 -12.84
C LEU A 205 -15.00 -20.34 -13.15
N GLY A 206 -15.81 -19.54 -13.85
CA GLY A 206 -17.20 -19.91 -14.19
C GLY A 206 -18.12 -19.95 -12.97
N VAL A 207 -17.87 -19.14 -11.93
CA VAL A 207 -18.68 -19.09 -10.70
C VAL A 207 -19.22 -17.67 -10.46
N PRO A 208 -20.36 -17.51 -9.76
CA PRO A 208 -20.84 -16.21 -9.33
C PRO A 208 -19.86 -15.51 -8.37
N LEU A 209 -19.79 -14.17 -8.42
CA LEU A 209 -18.88 -13.38 -7.58
C LEU A 209 -19.11 -13.60 -6.09
N ASP A 210 -20.36 -13.65 -5.65
CA ASP A 210 -20.74 -13.90 -4.26
C ASP A 210 -20.25 -15.27 -3.76
N GLN A 211 -20.37 -16.30 -4.61
CA GLN A 211 -19.83 -17.63 -4.31
C GLN A 211 -18.30 -17.63 -4.23
N LEU A 212 -17.63 -16.90 -5.14
CA LEU A 212 -16.17 -16.72 -5.06
C LEU A 212 -15.79 -16.07 -3.72
N LEU A 213 -16.41 -14.94 -3.37
CA LEU A 213 -16.11 -14.17 -2.16
C LEU A 213 -16.34 -14.99 -0.89
N ALA A 214 -17.43 -15.76 -0.82
CA ALA A 214 -17.71 -16.65 0.31
C ALA A 214 -16.64 -17.74 0.48
N GLY A 215 -16.13 -18.29 -0.62
CA GLY A 215 -15.08 -19.31 -0.63
C GLY A 215 -13.65 -18.80 -0.57
N LEU A 216 -13.44 -17.49 -0.73
CA LEU A 216 -12.13 -16.90 -0.92
C LEU A 216 -11.17 -17.08 0.28
N PRO A 217 -11.62 -16.95 1.55
CA PRO A 217 -10.74 -17.20 2.70
C PRO A 217 -10.16 -18.61 2.70
N ALA A 218 -11.00 -19.62 2.45
CA ALA A 218 -10.56 -21.01 2.39
C ALA A 218 -9.62 -21.27 1.19
N ARG A 219 -9.94 -20.73 0.00
CA ARG A 219 -9.10 -20.83 -1.20
C ARG A 219 -7.74 -20.18 -0.99
N ALA A 220 -7.69 -19.04 -0.31
CA ALA A 220 -6.44 -18.35 0.04
C ALA A 220 -5.70 -19.00 1.22
N GLY A 221 -6.23 -20.06 1.81
CA GLY A 221 -5.62 -20.75 2.96
C GLY A 221 -5.60 -19.93 4.24
N MET A 222 -6.52 -18.94 4.38
CA MET A 222 -6.61 -18.07 5.56
C MET A 222 -7.15 -18.86 6.74
N THR A 223 -6.35 -19.03 7.79
CA THR A 223 -6.74 -19.78 9.00
C THR A 223 -7.74 -19.03 9.87
N THR A 224 -7.83 -17.71 9.72
CA THR A 224 -8.85 -16.90 10.39
C THR A 224 -10.26 -17.09 9.82
N GLY A 225 -10.39 -17.74 8.65
CA GLY A 225 -11.67 -18.04 8.00
C GLY A 225 -12.44 -16.82 7.47
N ARG A 226 -11.84 -15.62 7.45
CA ARG A 226 -12.46 -14.38 6.97
C ARG A 226 -11.49 -13.51 6.21
N LEU A 227 -12.02 -12.62 5.39
CA LEU A 227 -11.24 -11.55 4.75
C LEU A 227 -10.71 -10.58 5.81
N ILE A 228 -9.59 -9.95 5.50
CA ILE A 228 -9.00 -8.88 6.31
C ILE A 228 -9.77 -7.59 6.05
N GLU A 229 -10.09 -6.85 7.10
CA GLU A 229 -10.69 -5.53 6.93
C GLU A 229 -9.59 -4.45 6.70
N PRO A 230 -9.83 -3.44 5.87
CA PRO A 230 -8.88 -2.35 5.63
C PRO A 230 -8.40 -1.68 6.93
N ALA A 231 -9.28 -1.58 7.94
CA ALA A 231 -8.97 -1.02 9.25
C ALA A 231 -7.89 -1.82 10.01
N GLU A 232 -7.80 -3.13 9.80
CA GLU A 232 -6.77 -3.96 10.44
C GLU A 232 -5.37 -3.62 9.87
N VAL A 233 -5.29 -3.39 8.55
CA VAL A 233 -4.05 -2.95 7.90
C VAL A 233 -3.68 -1.55 8.37
N ALA A 234 -4.67 -0.65 8.45
CA ALA A 234 -4.48 0.72 8.91
C ALA A 234 -3.96 0.77 10.36
N ALA A 235 -4.50 -0.06 11.26
CA ALA A 235 -4.04 -0.15 12.65
C ALA A 235 -2.56 -0.57 12.74
N LEU A 236 -2.12 -1.54 11.91
CA LEU A 236 -0.73 -1.95 11.85
C LEU A 236 0.18 -0.83 11.32
N VAL A 237 -0.25 -0.09 10.29
CA VAL A 237 0.49 1.07 9.77
C VAL A 237 0.61 2.16 10.82
N THR A 238 -0.46 2.48 11.54
CA THR A 238 -0.47 3.47 12.63
C THR A 238 0.50 3.07 13.76
N TYR A 239 0.51 1.78 14.15
CA TYR A 239 1.49 1.25 15.09
C TYR A 239 2.93 1.43 14.59
N LEU A 240 3.22 1.06 13.34
CA LEU A 240 4.55 1.19 12.75
C LEU A 240 5.02 2.64 12.64
N ALA A 241 4.11 3.58 12.44
CA ALA A 241 4.39 5.01 12.41
C ALA A 241 4.73 5.56 13.81
N SER A 242 4.23 4.93 14.86
CA SER A 242 4.31 5.41 16.24
C SER A 242 5.69 5.19 16.88
N PRO A 243 6.03 5.92 17.96
CA PRO A 243 7.22 5.66 18.77
C PRO A 243 7.18 4.29 19.46
N HIS A 244 6.02 3.65 19.62
CA HIS A 244 5.92 2.30 20.18
C HIS A 244 6.60 1.24 19.30
N ALA A 245 6.79 1.53 18.01
CA ALA A 245 7.51 0.68 17.07
C ALA A 245 8.99 1.09 16.87
N ALA A 246 9.61 1.79 17.83
CA ALA A 246 10.96 2.32 17.71
C ALA A 246 12.03 1.27 17.36
N SER A 247 11.84 0.04 17.83
CA SER A 247 12.76 -1.09 17.55
C SER A 247 12.35 -1.93 16.34
N VAL A 248 11.28 -1.54 15.61
CA VAL A 248 10.83 -2.24 14.40
C VAL A 248 11.39 -1.50 13.18
N ASN A 249 12.42 -2.08 12.55
CA ASN A 249 13.05 -1.52 11.35
C ASN A 249 13.48 -2.65 10.40
N GLY A 250 13.22 -2.47 9.11
CA GLY A 250 13.54 -3.47 8.08
C GLY A 250 12.65 -4.72 8.12
N ALA A 251 11.55 -4.68 8.88
CA ALA A 251 10.62 -5.79 8.98
C ALA A 251 9.65 -5.83 7.78
N ASN A 252 9.25 -7.05 7.41
CA ASN A 252 8.12 -7.30 6.52
C ASN A 252 7.05 -8.04 7.32
N LEU A 253 6.02 -7.31 7.75
CA LEU A 253 4.94 -7.81 8.59
C LEU A 253 3.80 -8.33 7.73
N MET A 254 3.54 -9.62 7.87
CA MET A 254 2.40 -10.26 7.21
C MET A 254 1.13 -9.97 8.01
N ILE A 255 0.07 -9.56 7.29
CA ILE A 255 -1.29 -9.46 7.79
C ILE A 255 -2.19 -10.16 6.78
N ASP A 256 -2.18 -11.49 6.81
CA ASP A 256 -2.75 -12.34 5.76
C ASP A 256 -3.73 -13.41 6.29
N GLY A 257 -4.12 -13.29 7.56
CA GLY A 257 -5.01 -14.25 8.20
C GLY A 257 -4.44 -15.66 8.29
N GLY A 258 -3.10 -15.81 8.28
CA GLY A 258 -2.40 -17.10 8.30
C GLY A 258 -2.43 -17.84 6.95
N ALA A 259 -2.59 -17.12 5.85
CA ALA A 259 -2.56 -17.69 4.50
C ALA A 259 -1.16 -18.21 4.14
N ASN A 260 -0.11 -17.45 4.46
CA ASN A 260 1.26 -17.89 4.27
C ASN A 260 1.65 -18.88 5.37
N LYS A 261 2.14 -20.07 4.97
CA LYS A 261 2.55 -21.15 5.88
C LYS A 261 4.05 -21.18 6.17
N ALA A 262 4.83 -20.31 5.52
CA ALA A 262 6.26 -20.19 5.80
C ALA A 262 6.47 -19.40 7.10
N ALA A 263 7.34 -19.92 7.97
CA ALA A 263 7.77 -19.26 9.18
C ALA A 263 8.83 -18.18 8.88
#